data_b16352056dba49b301ee9b8c8294c3ed
#
_entry.id   b16352056dba49b301ee9b8c8294c3ed
#
_cell.length_a   1.000
_cell.length_b   1.000
_cell.length_c   1.000
_cell.angle_alpha   90.00
_cell.angle_beta   90.00
_cell.angle_gamma   90.00
#
_symmetry.space_group_name_H-M   'P 1'
#
loop_
_entity.id
_entity.type
_entity.pdbx_description
1 polymer ?
#
loop_
_entity_poly.entity_id
_entity_poly.type
_entity_poly.pdbx_seq_one_letter_code
_entity_poly.pdbx_strand_id
1 'polypeptide(L)'
;MNNLIIPKDYQSALNLHDTQVGIKTVKDFFQNLLAERLHLLRVSAPLFVDPASGLNDNLNGVERPVVFGIKEQNEAQAEIVHSLAKWKRYALQKYGFSYGEGLYTDMSAIRRDELTDNIHSIYVDQWDWEKIISREERSIDFLQETVRSVYKVLRKTEKYMAIRYDYIEEILPHDIFFITTQELEDMYPGTTPKEREYLIAKEKGAVCLMQIGDLLKSGEKHDGRAPDYDDWALNADIIVYYPVLDISLELSSMGIRVDKDAMISQLDKAGCPERAELPFQKAIINDELPLTIGGGIGQSRICMFFLRKAHIGEVQSSLWPEDVTKAALENGIQLL
;
A
#
# COMPACT_ATOMS: atom_id res chain seq x y z
N MET A 1 26.26 3.17 -1.76
CA MET A 1 26.16 3.93 -0.51
C MET A 1 24.71 3.81 -0.07
N ASN A 2 24.50 3.38 1.18
CA ASN A 2 23.16 3.16 1.69
C ASN A 2 22.38 4.47 1.74
N ASN A 3 21.15 4.43 1.24
CA ASN A 3 20.20 5.56 1.31
C ASN A 3 19.60 5.73 2.72
N LEU A 4 20.37 5.39 3.77
CA LEU A 4 19.91 5.50 5.15
C LEU A 4 19.93 6.96 5.62
N ILE A 5 18.77 7.47 5.97
CA ILE A 5 18.59 8.77 6.59
C ILE A 5 18.72 8.61 8.10
N ILE A 6 19.67 9.31 8.70
CA ILE A 6 19.83 9.36 10.16
C ILE A 6 19.41 10.77 10.61
N PRO A 7 18.24 10.91 11.26
CA PRO A 7 17.81 12.22 11.73
C PRO A 7 18.75 12.72 12.84
N LYS A 8 19.10 14.00 12.79
CA LYS A 8 19.96 14.60 13.80
C LYS A 8 19.33 14.49 15.18
N ASP A 9 20.13 14.05 16.17
CA ASP A 9 19.72 13.91 17.56
C ASP A 9 18.51 12.97 17.79
N TYR A 10 18.21 12.07 16.86
CA TYR A 10 17.12 11.11 17.01
C TYR A 10 17.38 10.16 18.18
N GLN A 11 16.37 10.01 19.02
CA GLN A 11 16.30 8.97 20.04
C GLN A 11 14.89 8.40 20.06
N SER A 12 14.77 7.07 20.01
CA SER A 12 13.48 6.43 20.16
C SER A 12 12.87 6.76 21.53
N ALA A 13 11.67 7.34 21.53
CA ALA A 13 10.96 7.67 22.79
C ALA A 13 10.49 6.43 23.56
N LEU A 14 10.45 5.26 22.91
CA LEU A 14 10.04 4.00 23.50
C LEU A 14 11.19 2.99 23.43
N ASN A 15 11.41 2.25 24.52
CA ASN A 15 12.28 1.07 24.51
C ASN A 15 11.66 -0.06 23.67
N LEU A 16 12.38 -1.17 23.47
CA LEU A 16 11.91 -2.29 22.64
C LEU A 16 10.59 -2.90 23.12
N HIS A 17 10.44 -3.13 24.44
CA HIS A 17 9.21 -3.68 25.01
C HIS A 17 8.01 -2.74 24.77
N ASP A 18 8.16 -1.46 25.10
CA ASP A 18 7.08 -0.47 24.95
C ASP A 18 6.78 -0.19 23.49
N THR A 19 7.77 -0.33 22.60
CA THR A 19 7.54 -0.30 21.16
C THR A 19 6.62 -1.45 20.72
N GLN A 20 6.81 -2.70 21.23
CA GLN A 20 5.90 -3.81 20.92
C GLN A 20 4.47 -3.55 21.43
N VAL A 21 4.32 -2.96 22.63
CA VAL A 21 3.02 -2.53 23.14
C VAL A 21 2.40 -1.46 22.23
N GLY A 22 3.22 -0.50 21.76
CA GLY A 22 2.79 0.54 20.82
C GLY A 22 2.32 -0.03 19.49
N ILE A 23 3.09 -0.95 18.88
CA ILE A 23 2.72 -1.64 17.64
C ILE A 23 1.36 -2.34 17.79
N LYS A 24 1.19 -3.14 18.85
CA LYS A 24 -0.09 -3.80 19.12
C LYS A 24 -1.23 -2.79 19.25
N THR A 25 -1.00 -1.71 19.99
CA THR A 25 -2.00 -0.67 20.23
C THR A 25 -2.44 0.01 18.93
N VAL A 26 -1.49 0.39 18.08
CA VAL A 26 -1.77 0.97 16.76
C VAL A 26 -2.56 -0.01 15.89
N LYS A 27 -2.07 -1.25 15.76
CA LYS A 27 -2.68 -2.26 14.88
C LYS A 27 -4.10 -2.59 15.32
N ASP A 28 -4.34 -2.86 16.59
CA ASP A 28 -5.68 -3.20 17.11
C ASP A 28 -6.68 -2.05 16.90
N PHE A 29 -6.28 -0.82 17.20
CA PHE A 29 -7.17 0.32 17.05
C PHE A 29 -7.49 0.62 15.58
N PHE A 30 -6.44 0.67 14.74
CA PHE A 30 -6.58 1.01 13.33
C PHE A 30 -7.43 -0.01 12.57
N GLN A 31 -7.10 -1.30 12.67
CA GLN A 31 -7.79 -2.35 11.91
C GLN A 31 -9.27 -2.47 12.26
N ASN A 32 -9.61 -2.36 13.56
CA ASN A 32 -11.00 -2.45 14.00
C ASN A 32 -11.82 -1.26 13.49
N LEU A 33 -11.25 -0.06 13.58
CA LEU A 33 -11.91 1.15 13.09
C LEU A 33 -12.04 1.18 11.56
N LEU A 34 -11.02 0.66 10.84
CA LEU A 34 -11.07 0.51 9.38
C LEU A 34 -12.17 -0.47 8.96
N ALA A 35 -12.21 -1.63 9.61
CA ALA A 35 -13.20 -2.67 9.35
C ALA A 35 -14.64 -2.16 9.58
N GLU A 36 -14.88 -1.48 10.70
CA GLU A 36 -16.16 -0.85 10.98
C GLU A 36 -16.52 0.21 9.92
N ARG A 37 -15.57 1.08 9.59
CA ARG A 37 -15.82 2.23 8.71
C ARG A 37 -16.13 1.84 7.26
N LEU A 38 -15.48 0.79 6.75
CA LEU A 38 -15.63 0.32 5.38
C LEU A 38 -16.56 -0.90 5.25
N HIS A 39 -17.10 -1.42 6.36
CA HIS A 39 -17.90 -2.65 6.41
C HIS A 39 -17.13 -3.89 5.92
N LEU A 40 -15.97 -4.15 6.52
CA LEU A 40 -15.08 -5.22 6.14
C LEU A 40 -15.10 -6.38 7.15
N LEU A 41 -15.15 -7.61 6.65
CA LEU A 41 -14.93 -8.82 7.43
C LEU A 41 -13.46 -9.27 7.29
N ARG A 42 -12.79 -9.56 8.41
CA ARG A 42 -11.45 -10.17 8.36
C ARG A 42 -11.54 -11.61 7.86
N VAL A 43 -10.74 -11.93 6.85
CA VAL A 43 -10.67 -13.28 6.28
C VAL A 43 -9.25 -13.84 6.30
N SER A 44 -9.14 -15.17 6.21
CA SER A 44 -7.85 -15.83 5.97
C SER A 44 -7.45 -15.70 4.51
N ALA A 45 -6.18 -15.38 4.27
CA ALA A 45 -5.62 -15.24 2.93
C ALA A 45 -4.40 -16.14 2.72
N PRO A 46 -4.07 -16.47 1.46
CA PRO A 46 -2.88 -17.27 1.16
C PRO A 46 -1.59 -16.45 1.34
N LEU A 47 -0.53 -17.10 1.84
CA LEU A 47 0.83 -16.57 1.80
C LEU A 47 1.49 -16.81 0.43
N PHE A 48 1.06 -17.84 -0.27
CA PHE A 48 1.59 -18.25 -1.57
C PHE A 48 0.47 -18.76 -2.48
N VAL A 49 0.68 -18.69 -3.77
CA VAL A 49 -0.28 -19.05 -4.81
C VAL A 49 0.39 -19.90 -5.89
N ASP A 50 -0.42 -20.60 -6.68
CA ASP A 50 0.02 -21.27 -7.91
C ASP A 50 0.33 -20.19 -8.97
N PRO A 51 1.54 -20.18 -9.56
CA PRO A 51 1.90 -19.24 -10.64
C PRO A 51 0.91 -19.25 -11.81
N ALA A 52 0.38 -20.44 -12.15
CA ALA A 52 -0.57 -20.59 -13.25
C ALA A 52 -1.93 -19.94 -13.01
N SER A 53 -2.26 -19.61 -11.76
CA SER A 53 -3.51 -18.93 -11.40
C SER A 53 -3.61 -17.49 -11.89
N GLY A 54 -2.47 -16.82 -12.15
CA GLY A 54 -2.40 -15.39 -12.46
C GLY A 54 -2.74 -14.47 -11.29
N LEU A 55 -2.86 -15.03 -10.06
CA LEU A 55 -3.29 -14.27 -8.88
C LEU A 55 -2.16 -13.48 -8.21
N ASN A 56 -0.88 -13.84 -8.45
CA ASN A 56 0.22 -13.05 -7.91
C ASN A 56 0.32 -11.68 -8.60
N ASP A 57 0.80 -10.69 -7.88
CA ASP A 57 1.07 -9.37 -8.41
C ASP A 57 2.45 -9.35 -9.08
N ASN A 58 2.51 -8.87 -10.29
CA ASN A 58 3.77 -8.71 -11.02
C ASN A 58 4.46 -7.36 -10.72
N LEU A 59 3.91 -6.56 -9.83
CA LEU A 59 4.38 -5.20 -9.52
C LEU A 59 4.66 -4.40 -10.80
N ASN A 60 5.91 -3.97 -11.01
CA ASN A 60 6.32 -3.27 -12.24
C ASN A 60 6.67 -4.23 -13.39
N GLY A 61 6.60 -5.56 -13.14
CA GLY A 61 6.85 -6.60 -14.15
C GLY A 61 8.31 -7.07 -14.24
N VAL A 62 9.19 -6.56 -13.39
CA VAL A 62 10.62 -6.92 -13.33
C VAL A 62 11.01 -7.65 -12.06
N GLU A 63 10.22 -7.53 -11.02
CA GLU A 63 10.44 -8.14 -9.71
C GLU A 63 10.20 -9.66 -9.76
N ARG A 64 11.12 -10.41 -9.18
CA ARG A 64 11.07 -11.86 -9.15
C ARG A 64 10.39 -12.36 -7.88
N PRO A 65 9.39 -13.25 -7.96
CA PRO A 65 8.80 -13.86 -6.77
C PRO A 65 9.78 -14.83 -6.09
N VAL A 66 9.53 -15.14 -4.83
CA VAL A 66 10.15 -16.26 -4.13
C VAL A 66 9.36 -17.51 -4.50
N VAL A 67 10.02 -18.43 -5.18
CA VAL A 67 9.42 -19.68 -5.68
C VAL A 67 9.95 -20.87 -4.88
N PHE A 68 9.07 -21.85 -4.58
CA PHE A 68 9.45 -23.10 -3.94
C PHE A 68 8.60 -24.27 -4.46
N GLY A 69 9.12 -25.49 -4.34
CA GLY A 69 8.42 -26.72 -4.69
C GLY A 69 7.62 -27.29 -3.51
N ILE A 70 6.45 -27.86 -3.80
CA ILE A 70 5.61 -28.54 -2.82
C ILE A 70 5.80 -30.05 -2.97
N LYS A 71 6.51 -30.66 -2.03
CA LYS A 71 6.90 -32.08 -2.07
C LYS A 71 5.72 -33.03 -2.30
N GLU A 72 4.61 -32.83 -1.60
CA GLU A 72 3.41 -33.69 -1.72
C GLU A 72 2.70 -33.57 -3.07
N GLN A 73 3.01 -32.52 -3.82
CA GLN A 73 2.45 -32.22 -5.14
C GLN A 73 3.49 -32.44 -6.26
N ASN A 74 4.42 -33.39 -6.07
CA ASN A 74 5.47 -33.71 -7.03
C ASN A 74 6.32 -32.48 -7.42
N GLU A 75 6.71 -31.68 -6.43
CA GLU A 75 7.48 -30.43 -6.61
C GLU A 75 6.76 -29.37 -7.47
N ALA A 76 5.43 -29.38 -7.49
CA ALA A 76 4.67 -28.29 -8.10
C ALA A 76 5.08 -26.95 -7.50
N GLN A 77 5.26 -25.95 -8.37
CA GLN A 77 5.78 -24.64 -7.98
C GLN A 77 4.69 -23.81 -7.30
N ALA A 78 5.08 -23.11 -6.24
CA ALA A 78 4.29 -22.09 -5.57
C ALA A 78 5.12 -20.80 -5.44
N GLU A 79 4.46 -19.66 -5.50
CA GLU A 79 5.06 -18.34 -5.34
C GLU A 79 4.54 -17.65 -4.09
N ILE A 80 5.45 -17.15 -3.24
CA ILE A 80 5.05 -16.22 -2.18
C ILE A 80 4.52 -14.94 -2.82
N VAL A 81 3.38 -14.46 -2.34
CA VAL A 81 2.71 -13.29 -2.93
C VAL A 81 3.54 -12.02 -2.81
N HIS A 82 3.45 -11.15 -3.80
CA HIS A 82 3.93 -9.76 -3.75
C HIS A 82 2.83 -8.80 -3.26
N SER A 83 1.56 -9.11 -3.57
CA SER A 83 0.36 -8.50 -3.03
C SER A 83 -0.84 -9.44 -3.18
N LEU A 84 -1.95 -9.11 -2.54
CA LEU A 84 -3.22 -9.84 -2.67
C LEU A 84 -4.27 -9.09 -3.50
N ALA A 85 -3.86 -8.09 -4.28
CA ALA A 85 -4.77 -7.23 -5.02
C ALA A 85 -5.77 -8.01 -5.88
N LYS A 86 -5.29 -9.01 -6.63
CA LYS A 86 -6.13 -9.86 -7.49
C LYS A 86 -6.92 -10.89 -6.69
N TRP A 87 -6.27 -11.55 -5.73
CA TRP A 87 -6.88 -12.60 -4.92
C TRP A 87 -8.10 -12.10 -4.14
N LYS A 88 -8.06 -10.91 -3.58
CA LYS A 88 -9.16 -10.34 -2.78
C LYS A 88 -10.47 -10.28 -3.55
N ARG A 89 -10.42 -9.79 -4.79
CA ARG A 89 -11.60 -9.69 -5.66
C ARG A 89 -12.18 -11.08 -5.96
N TYR A 90 -11.33 -12.06 -6.22
CA TYR A 90 -11.73 -13.45 -6.40
C TYR A 90 -12.34 -14.04 -5.11
N ALA A 91 -11.74 -13.73 -3.95
CA ALA A 91 -12.22 -14.20 -2.66
C ALA A 91 -13.61 -13.66 -2.30
N LEU A 92 -13.93 -12.40 -2.63
CA LEU A 92 -15.27 -11.83 -2.43
C LEU A 92 -16.34 -12.65 -3.12
N GLN A 93 -16.14 -13.02 -4.39
CA GLN A 93 -17.06 -13.88 -5.11
C GLN A 93 -17.14 -15.29 -4.50
N LYS A 94 -15.97 -15.91 -4.26
CA LYS A 94 -15.88 -17.28 -3.74
C LYS A 94 -16.55 -17.43 -2.37
N TYR A 95 -16.49 -16.41 -1.53
CA TYR A 95 -17.05 -16.44 -0.18
C TYR A 95 -18.48 -15.91 -0.10
N GLY A 96 -19.06 -15.48 -1.22
CA GLY A 96 -20.46 -15.06 -1.31
C GLY A 96 -20.75 -13.70 -0.67
N PHE A 97 -19.80 -12.76 -0.73
CA PHE A 97 -20.05 -11.38 -0.30
C PHE A 97 -21.04 -10.67 -1.20
N SER A 98 -21.81 -9.76 -0.62
CA SER A 98 -22.85 -8.99 -1.30
C SER A 98 -22.41 -7.53 -1.55
N TYR A 99 -23.19 -6.79 -2.35
CA TYR A 99 -23.00 -5.36 -2.56
C TYR A 99 -22.90 -4.59 -1.24
N GLY A 100 -21.90 -3.70 -1.16
CA GLY A 100 -21.63 -2.88 0.02
C GLY A 100 -20.84 -3.58 1.13
N GLU A 101 -20.63 -4.90 1.03
CA GLU A 101 -19.78 -5.68 1.93
C GLU A 101 -18.37 -5.79 1.37
N GLY A 102 -17.41 -6.03 2.26
CA GLY A 102 -16.02 -6.21 1.89
C GLY A 102 -15.25 -7.12 2.84
N LEU A 103 -14.04 -7.41 2.45
CA LEU A 103 -13.08 -8.17 3.27
C LEU A 103 -11.81 -7.38 3.53
N TYR A 104 -11.10 -7.74 4.59
CA TYR A 104 -9.70 -7.40 4.76
C TYR A 104 -8.92 -8.59 5.31
N THR A 105 -7.61 -8.54 5.13
CA THR A 105 -6.70 -9.58 5.64
C THR A 105 -5.37 -8.96 6.07
N ASP A 106 -4.67 -9.66 6.97
CA ASP A 106 -3.27 -9.38 7.25
C ASP A 106 -2.42 -10.07 6.17
N MET A 107 -2.01 -9.31 5.17
CA MET A 107 -1.11 -9.80 4.13
C MET A 107 0.33 -9.79 4.62
N SER A 108 1.05 -10.86 4.36
CA SER A 108 2.51 -10.94 4.44
C SER A 108 3.07 -11.26 3.06
N ALA A 109 4.03 -10.48 2.59
CA ALA A 109 4.65 -10.64 1.29
C ALA A 109 6.18 -10.56 1.38
N ILE A 110 6.88 -11.14 0.41
CA ILE A 110 8.33 -11.01 0.27
C ILE A 110 8.63 -10.41 -1.10
N ARG A 111 9.22 -9.22 -1.10
CA ARG A 111 9.74 -8.53 -2.28
C ARG A 111 11.26 -8.67 -2.29
N ARG A 112 11.74 -9.80 -2.79
CA ARG A 112 13.15 -10.21 -2.68
C ARG A 112 14.13 -9.28 -3.39
N ASP A 113 13.67 -8.51 -4.36
CA ASP A 113 14.49 -7.58 -5.14
C ASP A 113 14.35 -6.12 -4.63
N GLU A 114 13.67 -5.91 -3.48
CA GLU A 114 13.51 -4.59 -2.88
C GLU A 114 14.85 -4.02 -2.36
N LEU A 115 15.10 -2.77 -2.65
CA LEU A 115 16.22 -2.02 -2.07
C LEU A 115 15.79 -1.45 -0.72
N THR A 116 16.40 -1.96 0.34
CA THR A 116 16.05 -1.56 1.71
C THR A 116 16.58 -0.16 2.04
N ASP A 117 15.74 0.63 2.71
CA ASP A 117 16.05 1.94 3.28
C ASP A 117 15.27 2.16 4.58
N ASN A 118 15.08 3.42 5.00
CA ASN A 118 14.33 3.74 6.21
C ASN A 118 12.87 3.27 6.18
N ILE A 119 12.25 3.18 5.01
CA ILE A 119 10.81 2.90 4.82
C ILE A 119 10.51 1.68 3.96
N HIS A 120 11.53 1.04 3.38
CA HIS A 120 11.41 -0.16 2.56
C HIS A 120 12.11 -1.37 3.19
N SER A 121 11.42 -2.50 3.21
CA SER A 121 11.89 -3.80 3.68
C SER A 121 11.57 -4.89 2.65
N ILE A 122 12.37 -5.95 2.60
CA ILE A 122 12.05 -7.14 1.80
C ILE A 122 10.78 -7.85 2.31
N TYR A 123 10.45 -7.72 3.60
CA TYR A 123 9.19 -8.16 4.17
C TYR A 123 8.17 -7.02 4.14
N VAL A 124 7.02 -7.27 3.52
CA VAL A 124 5.93 -6.30 3.42
C VAL A 124 4.70 -6.85 4.13
N ASP A 125 4.16 -6.06 5.06
CA ASP A 125 2.92 -6.36 5.77
C ASP A 125 1.87 -5.27 5.48
N GLN A 126 0.66 -5.70 5.08
CA GLN A 126 -0.42 -4.77 4.77
C GLN A 126 -1.75 -5.25 5.36
N TRP A 127 -2.62 -4.31 5.72
CA TRP A 127 -4.05 -4.59 5.70
C TRP A 127 -4.51 -4.45 4.26
N ASP A 128 -4.68 -5.59 3.62
CA ASP A 128 -5.21 -5.66 2.27
C ASP A 128 -6.73 -5.78 2.33
N TRP A 129 -7.44 -4.84 1.74
CA TRP A 129 -8.89 -4.77 1.78
C TRP A 129 -9.52 -4.67 0.40
N GLU A 130 -10.77 -5.12 0.26
CA GLU A 130 -11.55 -5.08 -0.98
C GLU A 130 -13.03 -5.05 -0.64
N LYS A 131 -13.82 -4.23 -1.37
CA LYS A 131 -15.26 -4.05 -1.17
C LYS A 131 -16.01 -4.08 -2.49
N ILE A 132 -17.18 -4.74 -2.52
CA ILE A 132 -18.06 -4.78 -3.70
C ILE A 132 -18.79 -3.46 -3.85
N ILE A 133 -18.76 -2.90 -5.06
CA ILE A 133 -19.38 -1.65 -5.44
C ILE A 133 -20.34 -1.83 -6.62
N SER A 134 -21.24 -0.87 -6.82
CA SER A 134 -22.08 -0.81 -8.01
C SER A 134 -21.36 -0.19 -9.20
N ARG A 135 -21.98 -0.26 -10.39
CA ARG A 135 -21.43 0.38 -11.60
C ARG A 135 -21.46 1.91 -11.49
N GLU A 136 -22.47 2.47 -10.84
CA GLU A 136 -22.64 3.91 -10.62
C GLU A 136 -21.57 4.46 -9.68
N GLU A 137 -21.06 3.63 -8.79
CA GLU A 137 -19.97 3.97 -7.85
C GLU A 137 -18.57 3.96 -8.50
N ARG A 138 -18.44 3.56 -9.77
CA ARG A 138 -17.17 3.71 -10.52
C ARG A 138 -16.96 5.17 -10.93
N SER A 139 -16.62 6.03 -9.97
CA SER A 139 -16.43 7.46 -10.17
C SER A 139 -15.32 8.03 -9.28
N ILE A 140 -14.75 9.15 -9.70
CA ILE A 140 -13.78 9.91 -8.90
C ILE A 140 -14.40 10.36 -7.56
N ASP A 141 -15.66 10.75 -7.54
CA ASP A 141 -16.34 11.19 -6.32
C ASP A 141 -16.41 10.07 -5.29
N PHE A 142 -16.76 8.85 -5.71
CA PHE A 142 -16.80 7.69 -4.82
C PHE A 142 -15.41 7.27 -4.33
N LEU A 143 -14.39 7.33 -5.21
CA LEU A 143 -13.00 7.13 -4.81
C LEU A 143 -12.60 8.13 -3.72
N GLN A 144 -12.86 9.42 -3.93
CA GLN A 144 -12.54 10.47 -2.96
C GLN A 144 -13.30 10.30 -1.64
N GLU A 145 -14.56 9.89 -1.65
CA GLU A 145 -15.34 9.59 -0.43
C GLU A 145 -14.73 8.43 0.36
N THR A 146 -14.28 7.39 -0.35
CA THR A 146 -13.59 6.24 0.25
C THR A 146 -12.25 6.67 0.86
N VAL A 147 -11.46 7.46 0.13
CA VAL A 147 -10.20 8.05 0.65
C VAL A 147 -10.46 8.88 1.91
N ARG A 148 -11.47 9.76 1.91
CA ARG A 148 -11.84 10.54 3.11
C ARG A 148 -12.23 9.63 4.29
N SER A 149 -12.85 8.47 3.99
CA SER A 149 -13.21 7.49 5.03
C SER A 149 -11.98 6.84 5.65
N VAL A 150 -11.01 6.41 4.84
CA VAL A 150 -9.72 5.88 5.31
C VAL A 150 -8.92 6.97 6.06
N TYR A 151 -8.88 8.17 5.52
CA TYR A 151 -8.18 9.29 6.15
C TYR A 151 -8.74 9.66 7.54
N LYS A 152 -10.06 9.58 7.72
CA LYS A 152 -10.69 9.73 9.04
C LYS A 152 -10.24 8.66 10.03
N VAL A 153 -9.98 7.43 9.57
CA VAL A 153 -9.40 6.37 10.41
C VAL A 153 -7.97 6.74 10.83
N LEU A 154 -7.13 7.21 9.90
CA LEU A 154 -5.78 7.68 10.19
C LEU A 154 -5.78 8.78 11.26
N ARG A 155 -6.58 9.83 11.10
CA ARG A 155 -6.68 10.92 12.07
C ARG A 155 -7.18 10.49 13.43
N LYS A 156 -8.18 9.60 13.50
CA LYS A 156 -8.67 9.06 14.76
C LYS A 156 -7.59 8.22 15.47
N THR A 157 -6.81 7.48 14.71
CA THR A 157 -5.69 6.69 15.24
C THR A 157 -4.60 7.61 15.80
N GLU A 158 -4.23 8.66 15.06
CA GLU A 158 -3.26 9.65 15.54
C GLU A 158 -3.72 10.27 16.87
N LYS A 159 -4.95 10.76 16.90
CA LYS A 159 -5.52 11.33 18.14
C LYS A 159 -5.52 10.33 19.29
N TYR A 160 -5.86 9.06 19.04
CA TYR A 160 -5.82 8.03 20.07
C TYR A 160 -4.40 7.79 20.58
N MET A 161 -3.41 7.78 19.69
CA MET A 161 -2.00 7.63 20.06
C MET A 161 -1.47 8.84 20.83
N ALA A 162 -1.83 10.06 20.44
CA ALA A 162 -1.46 11.30 21.16
C ALA A 162 -2.02 11.36 22.60
N ILE A 163 -3.21 10.78 22.83
CA ILE A 163 -3.76 10.66 24.19
C ILE A 163 -2.98 9.65 25.05
N ARG A 164 -2.40 8.61 24.44
CA ARG A 164 -1.69 7.54 25.16
C ARG A 164 -0.21 7.81 25.39
N TYR A 165 0.40 8.62 24.52
CA TYR A 165 1.84 8.87 24.52
C TYR A 165 2.12 10.36 24.41
N ASP A 166 2.56 10.97 25.49
CA ASP A 166 2.75 12.42 25.62
C ASP A 166 3.75 13.03 24.60
N TYR A 167 4.63 12.21 24.01
CA TYR A 167 5.59 12.66 22.99
C TYR A 167 4.99 12.70 21.57
N ILE A 168 3.77 12.21 21.38
CA ILE A 168 3.11 12.20 20.07
C ILE A 168 2.24 13.44 19.93
N GLU A 169 2.61 14.31 19.02
CA GLU A 169 1.79 15.45 18.58
C GLU A 169 0.95 15.06 17.35
N GLU A 170 -0.28 15.61 17.25
CA GLU A 170 -1.11 15.48 16.07
C GLU A 170 -0.52 16.33 14.95
N ILE A 171 -0.13 15.72 13.82
CA ILE A 171 0.46 16.38 12.66
C ILE A 171 -0.38 16.24 11.39
N LEU A 172 -1.35 15.33 11.36
CA LEU A 172 -2.25 15.16 10.23
C LEU A 172 -3.23 16.33 10.14
N PRO A 173 -3.33 17.04 8.99
CA PRO A 173 -4.28 18.11 8.81
C PRO A 173 -5.73 17.63 8.93
N HIS A 174 -6.67 18.59 9.11
CA HIS A 174 -8.10 18.26 9.24
C HIS A 174 -8.63 17.51 8.01
N ASP A 175 -8.28 17.97 6.83
CA ASP A 175 -8.71 17.38 5.56
C ASP A 175 -7.49 16.99 4.71
N ILE A 176 -7.63 15.91 3.94
CA ILE A 176 -6.65 15.49 2.96
C ILE A 176 -6.80 16.33 1.67
N PHE A 177 -5.68 16.74 1.10
CA PHE A 177 -5.65 17.51 -0.16
C PHE A 177 -5.68 16.55 -1.35
N PHE A 178 -6.59 16.75 -2.30
CA PHE A 178 -6.72 15.95 -3.51
C PHE A 178 -6.03 16.62 -4.69
N ILE A 179 -5.24 15.85 -5.45
CA ILE A 179 -4.55 16.29 -6.66
C ILE A 179 -4.33 15.10 -7.59
N THR A 180 -4.39 15.33 -8.90
CA THR A 180 -4.01 14.33 -9.90
C THR A 180 -2.51 14.39 -10.18
N THR A 181 -1.95 13.30 -10.71
CA THR A 181 -0.54 13.26 -11.13
C THR A 181 -0.22 14.32 -12.17
N GLN A 182 -1.18 14.61 -13.09
CA GLN A 182 -1.00 15.67 -14.09
C GLN A 182 -1.00 17.07 -13.49
N GLU A 183 -1.94 17.38 -12.60
CA GLU A 183 -1.96 18.67 -11.89
C GLU A 183 -0.68 18.87 -11.08
N LEU A 184 -0.16 17.80 -10.48
CA LEU A 184 1.07 17.84 -9.71
C LEU A 184 2.30 18.09 -10.62
N GLU A 185 2.33 17.51 -11.82
CA GLU A 185 3.36 17.82 -12.82
C GLU A 185 3.28 19.27 -13.31
N ASP A 186 2.07 19.74 -13.61
CA ASP A 186 1.84 21.14 -14.05
C ASP A 186 2.23 22.14 -12.94
N MET A 187 2.08 21.77 -11.65
CA MET A 187 2.44 22.62 -10.50
C MET A 187 3.95 22.72 -10.26
N TYR A 188 4.69 21.62 -10.47
CA TYR A 188 6.14 21.55 -10.25
C TYR A 188 6.88 21.07 -11.51
N PRO A 189 6.94 21.88 -12.57
CA PRO A 189 7.58 21.49 -13.83
C PRO A 189 9.09 21.29 -13.64
N GLY A 190 9.62 20.28 -14.32
CA GLY A 190 11.07 19.98 -14.32
C GLY A 190 11.59 19.28 -13.07
N THR A 191 10.71 18.88 -12.15
CA THR A 191 11.07 18.05 -10.98
C THR A 191 10.74 16.58 -11.23
N THR A 192 11.40 15.69 -10.49
CA THR A 192 11.09 14.26 -10.51
C THR A 192 9.77 13.97 -9.78
N PRO A 193 9.12 12.82 -10.05
CA PRO A 193 7.90 12.42 -9.33
C PRO A 193 8.06 12.45 -7.80
N LYS A 194 9.16 11.91 -7.27
CA LYS A 194 9.40 11.88 -5.81
C LYS A 194 9.65 13.27 -5.21
N GLU A 195 10.29 14.16 -5.94
CA GLU A 195 10.42 15.59 -5.52
C GLU A 195 9.06 16.27 -5.49
N ARG A 196 8.17 16.01 -6.47
CA ARG A 196 6.80 16.56 -6.49
C ARG A 196 5.99 16.08 -5.29
N GLU A 197 6.04 14.78 -5.00
CA GLU A 197 5.38 14.19 -3.82
C GLU A 197 5.88 14.82 -2.51
N TYR A 198 7.21 14.99 -2.39
CA TYR A 198 7.80 15.63 -1.21
C TYR A 198 7.34 17.08 -1.05
N LEU A 199 7.40 17.88 -2.13
CA LEU A 199 7.03 19.30 -2.08
C LEU A 199 5.57 19.49 -1.68
N ILE A 200 4.65 18.76 -2.31
CA ILE A 200 3.22 18.88 -2.03
C ILE A 200 2.85 18.31 -0.65
N ALA A 201 3.46 17.18 -0.25
CA ALA A 201 3.23 16.60 1.06
C ALA A 201 3.73 17.53 2.17
N LYS A 202 4.89 18.17 1.99
CA LYS A 202 5.45 19.13 2.95
C LYS A 202 4.58 20.39 3.06
N GLU A 203 3.99 20.85 1.96
CA GLU A 203 3.09 22.01 1.94
C GLU A 203 1.72 21.70 2.57
N LYS A 204 1.13 20.57 2.24
CA LYS A 204 -0.26 20.22 2.59
C LYS A 204 -0.39 19.30 3.80
N GLY A 205 0.69 18.66 4.25
CA GLY A 205 0.72 17.68 5.35
C GLY A 205 0.18 16.30 4.97
N ALA A 206 -0.93 16.22 4.22
CA ALA A 206 -1.50 14.98 3.72
C ALA A 206 -2.14 15.19 2.34
N VAL A 207 -1.83 14.29 1.42
CA VAL A 207 -2.21 14.38 0.00
C VAL A 207 -2.81 13.06 -0.47
N CYS A 208 -3.89 13.12 -1.23
CA CYS A 208 -4.40 12.05 -2.05
C CYS A 208 -3.97 12.30 -3.49
N LEU A 209 -2.96 11.56 -3.94
CA LEU A 209 -2.46 11.62 -5.31
C LEU A 209 -3.24 10.64 -6.18
N MET A 210 -3.93 11.14 -7.20
CA MET A 210 -4.85 10.35 -8.02
C MET A 210 -4.35 10.16 -9.45
N GLN A 211 -4.90 9.16 -10.16
CA GLN A 211 -4.68 8.89 -11.58
C GLN A 211 -3.22 8.55 -11.90
N ILE A 212 -2.72 7.51 -11.22
CA ILE A 212 -1.35 7.00 -11.36
C ILE A 212 -1.35 5.84 -12.37
N GLY A 213 -0.37 5.79 -13.28
CA GLY A 213 -0.12 4.65 -14.18
C GLY A 213 -0.09 4.99 -15.66
N ASP A 214 -0.87 5.96 -16.12
CA ASP A 214 -0.84 6.42 -17.52
C ASP A 214 0.29 7.44 -17.76
N LEU A 215 0.54 7.75 -19.02
CA LEU A 215 1.50 8.77 -19.43
C LEU A 215 0.94 10.17 -19.12
N LEU A 216 1.81 11.02 -18.59
CA LEU A 216 1.54 12.44 -18.41
C LEU A 216 1.77 13.23 -19.71
N LYS A 217 1.46 14.51 -19.74
CA LYS A 217 1.69 15.40 -20.90
C LYS A 217 3.16 15.48 -21.31
N SER A 218 4.08 15.28 -20.38
CA SER A 218 5.51 15.19 -20.64
C SER A 218 5.91 13.94 -21.45
N GLY A 219 5.04 12.94 -21.55
CA GLY A 219 5.35 11.63 -22.12
C GLY A 219 5.95 10.63 -21.11
N GLU A 220 6.17 11.05 -19.87
CA GLU A 220 6.65 10.21 -18.78
C GLU A 220 5.49 9.75 -17.87
N LYS A 221 5.69 8.67 -17.14
CA LYS A 221 4.76 8.26 -16.07
C LYS A 221 5.13 8.95 -14.75
N HIS A 222 4.13 9.23 -13.91
CA HIS A 222 4.42 9.63 -12.53
C HIS A 222 5.04 8.48 -11.74
N ASP A 223 4.40 7.31 -11.79
CA ASP A 223 4.89 6.07 -11.19
C ASP A 223 4.36 4.86 -11.98
N GLY A 224 4.96 3.68 -11.74
CA GLY A 224 4.47 2.42 -12.29
C GLY A 224 3.19 1.96 -11.60
N ARG A 225 2.29 1.33 -12.40
CA ARG A 225 1.11 0.61 -11.87
C ARG A 225 0.90 -0.63 -12.71
N ALA A 226 0.67 -1.77 -12.06
CA ALA A 226 0.26 -2.97 -12.76
C ALA A 226 -1.05 -2.70 -13.54
N PRO A 227 -1.17 -3.23 -14.79
CA PRO A 227 -2.29 -2.90 -15.64
C PRO A 227 -3.57 -3.70 -15.32
N ASP A 228 -3.51 -4.66 -14.41
CA ASP A 228 -4.50 -5.72 -14.31
C ASP A 228 -5.26 -5.79 -12.98
N TYR A 229 -5.20 -4.74 -12.15
CA TYR A 229 -6.08 -4.65 -10.99
C TYR A 229 -6.64 -3.24 -10.72
N ASP A 230 -5.85 -2.17 -10.63
CA ASP A 230 -6.37 -0.81 -10.46
C ASP A 230 -6.69 -0.15 -11.80
N ASP A 231 -7.85 0.51 -11.90
CA ASP A 231 -8.14 1.43 -13.00
C ASP A 231 -7.26 2.68 -12.85
N TRP A 232 -6.39 2.95 -13.81
CA TRP A 232 -5.44 4.07 -13.77
C TRP A 232 -6.12 5.44 -13.71
N ALA A 233 -7.37 5.54 -14.19
CA ALA A 233 -8.16 6.76 -14.07
C ALA A 233 -8.85 6.91 -12.70
N LEU A 234 -8.95 5.82 -11.91
CA LEU A 234 -9.75 5.73 -10.68
C LEU A 234 -8.95 5.14 -9.51
N ASN A 235 -7.65 5.44 -9.42
CA ASN A 235 -6.79 5.03 -8.31
C ASN A 235 -6.22 6.22 -7.56
N ALA A 236 -5.68 5.95 -6.38
CA ALA A 236 -5.13 6.97 -5.51
C ALA A 236 -4.14 6.40 -4.49
N ASP A 237 -3.13 7.20 -4.14
CA ASP A 237 -2.24 6.98 -3.01
C ASP A 237 -2.47 8.03 -1.93
N ILE A 238 -2.46 7.61 -0.66
CA ILE A 238 -2.44 8.50 0.50
C ILE A 238 -1.00 8.71 0.91
N ILE A 239 -0.51 9.92 0.72
CA ILE A 239 0.86 10.34 1.01
C ILE A 239 0.81 11.40 2.12
N VAL A 240 1.65 11.25 3.14
CA VAL A 240 1.76 12.22 4.24
C VAL A 240 3.18 12.77 4.32
N TYR A 241 3.32 14.00 4.80
CA TYR A 241 4.62 14.50 5.19
C TYR A 241 5.05 13.84 6.50
N TYR A 242 6.25 13.26 6.52
CA TYR A 242 6.83 12.63 7.71
C TYR A 242 8.02 13.42 8.25
N PRO A 243 7.80 14.26 9.29
CA PRO A 243 8.82 15.19 9.76
C PRO A 243 10.03 14.53 10.42
N VAL A 244 9.91 13.30 10.93
CA VAL A 244 11.05 12.58 11.55
C VAL A 244 12.18 12.35 10.56
N LEU A 245 11.85 12.08 9.29
CA LEU A 245 12.81 11.85 8.21
C LEU A 245 12.86 12.99 7.20
N ASP A 246 11.99 14.00 7.31
CA ASP A 246 11.79 15.06 6.30
C ASP A 246 11.52 14.49 4.90
N ILE A 247 10.54 13.57 4.79
CA ILE A 247 10.16 12.90 3.52
C ILE A 247 8.65 12.91 3.30
N SER A 248 8.23 12.62 2.06
CA SER A 248 6.89 12.11 1.76
C SER A 248 6.82 10.61 2.08
N LEU A 249 5.78 10.18 2.78
CA LEU A 249 5.55 8.78 3.16
C LEU A 249 4.20 8.31 2.64
N GLU A 250 4.21 7.38 1.71
CA GLU A 250 3.00 6.68 1.27
C GLU A 250 2.54 5.70 2.36
N LEU A 251 1.32 5.87 2.84
CA LEU A 251 0.69 5.01 3.84
C LEU A 251 -0.27 3.98 3.24
N SER A 252 -0.89 4.31 2.11
CA SER A 252 -1.89 3.47 1.46
C SER A 252 -1.92 3.72 -0.04
N SER A 253 -2.09 2.64 -0.80
CA SER A 253 -2.44 2.66 -2.22
C SER A 253 -3.78 1.97 -2.40
N MET A 254 -4.69 2.56 -3.19
CA MET A 254 -6.03 2.02 -3.43
C MET A 254 -6.56 2.44 -4.80
N GLY A 255 -7.61 1.73 -5.25
CA GLY A 255 -8.29 2.10 -6.49
C GLY A 255 -9.62 1.39 -6.66
N ILE A 256 -10.49 1.98 -7.46
CA ILE A 256 -11.58 1.26 -8.09
C ILE A 256 -10.93 0.31 -9.09
N ARG A 257 -11.31 -0.97 -9.01
CA ARG A 257 -10.65 -1.99 -9.81
C ARG A 257 -11.08 -1.92 -11.27
N VAL A 258 -10.22 -2.38 -12.16
CA VAL A 258 -10.51 -2.45 -13.58
C VAL A 258 -11.83 -3.20 -13.85
N ASP A 259 -12.63 -2.68 -14.77
CA ASP A 259 -13.65 -3.44 -15.46
C ASP A 259 -13.06 -4.01 -16.76
N LYS A 260 -13.90 -4.62 -17.59
CA LYS A 260 -13.48 -5.19 -18.86
C LYS A 260 -12.76 -4.20 -19.79
N ASP A 261 -13.31 -3.00 -19.92
CA ASP A 261 -12.79 -2.00 -20.87
C ASP A 261 -11.46 -1.42 -20.38
N ALA A 262 -11.37 -1.09 -19.10
CA ALA A 262 -10.12 -0.65 -18.46
C ALA A 262 -9.04 -1.74 -18.53
N MET A 263 -9.40 -3.01 -18.23
CA MET A 263 -8.48 -4.15 -18.31
C MET A 263 -7.84 -4.26 -19.69
N ILE A 264 -8.66 -4.33 -20.75
CA ILE A 264 -8.18 -4.50 -22.12
C ILE A 264 -7.29 -3.32 -22.53
N SER A 265 -7.75 -2.09 -22.27
CA SER A 265 -7.01 -0.87 -22.60
C SER A 265 -5.67 -0.78 -21.89
N GLN A 266 -5.62 -1.12 -20.58
CA GLN A 266 -4.40 -1.02 -19.79
C GLN A 266 -3.39 -2.12 -20.14
N LEU A 267 -3.83 -3.35 -20.43
CA LEU A 267 -2.95 -4.42 -20.91
C LEU A 267 -2.30 -4.06 -22.24
N ASP A 268 -3.05 -3.45 -23.16
CA ASP A 268 -2.52 -2.96 -24.44
C ASP A 268 -1.48 -1.85 -24.22
N LYS A 269 -1.81 -0.82 -23.46
CA LYS A 269 -0.90 0.28 -23.11
C LYS A 269 0.38 -0.19 -22.39
N ALA A 270 0.28 -1.25 -21.59
CA ALA A 270 1.41 -1.86 -20.88
C ALA A 270 2.23 -2.82 -21.76
N GLY A 271 1.79 -3.09 -23.00
CA GLY A 271 2.47 -3.99 -23.95
C GLY A 271 2.43 -5.46 -23.55
N CYS A 272 1.40 -5.88 -22.80
CA CYS A 272 1.21 -7.26 -22.34
C CYS A 272 -0.22 -7.80 -22.58
N PRO A 273 -0.79 -7.66 -23.81
CA PRO A 273 -2.16 -8.07 -24.10
C PRO A 273 -2.39 -9.59 -23.92
N GLU A 274 -1.35 -10.41 -23.99
CA GLU A 274 -1.42 -11.86 -23.78
C GLU A 274 -1.87 -12.21 -22.35
N ARG A 275 -1.70 -11.33 -21.37
CA ARG A 275 -2.19 -11.54 -19.99
C ARG A 275 -3.72 -11.63 -19.91
N ALA A 276 -4.45 -11.13 -20.91
CA ALA A 276 -5.90 -11.27 -21.01
C ALA A 276 -6.34 -12.76 -21.02
N GLU A 277 -5.45 -13.67 -21.42
CA GLU A 277 -5.68 -15.12 -21.45
C GLU A 277 -5.52 -15.81 -20.08
N LEU A 278 -4.97 -15.14 -19.06
CA LEU A 278 -4.84 -15.71 -17.73
C LEU A 278 -6.20 -15.83 -17.01
N PRO A 279 -6.38 -16.81 -16.10
CA PRO A 279 -7.67 -17.10 -15.49
C PRO A 279 -8.34 -15.91 -14.81
N PHE A 280 -7.58 -15.12 -14.03
CA PHE A 280 -8.11 -13.95 -13.33
C PHE A 280 -8.57 -12.84 -14.30
N GLN A 281 -7.76 -12.53 -15.30
CA GLN A 281 -8.07 -11.50 -16.29
C GLN A 281 -9.26 -11.90 -17.17
N LYS A 282 -9.33 -13.17 -17.58
CA LYS A 282 -10.50 -13.72 -18.26
C LYS A 282 -11.79 -13.59 -17.46
N ALA A 283 -11.75 -13.89 -16.17
CA ALA A 283 -12.92 -13.78 -15.31
C ALA A 283 -13.46 -12.33 -15.23
N ILE A 284 -12.56 -11.32 -15.27
CA ILE A 284 -12.96 -9.91 -15.34
C ILE A 284 -13.55 -9.57 -16.71
N ILE A 285 -12.89 -9.97 -17.79
CA ILE A 285 -13.31 -9.69 -19.17
C ILE A 285 -14.69 -10.32 -19.47
N ASN A 286 -14.99 -11.44 -18.85
CA ASN A 286 -16.27 -12.16 -18.98
C ASN A 286 -17.35 -11.71 -17.98
N ASP A 287 -17.09 -10.65 -17.19
CA ASP A 287 -17.99 -10.16 -16.12
C ASP A 287 -18.33 -11.24 -15.06
N GLU A 288 -17.40 -12.17 -14.79
CA GLU A 288 -17.58 -13.23 -13.79
C GLU A 288 -17.23 -12.78 -12.37
N LEU A 289 -16.50 -11.68 -12.20
CA LEU A 289 -16.12 -11.13 -10.90
C LEU A 289 -16.85 -9.81 -10.62
N PRO A 290 -17.20 -9.52 -9.35
CA PRO A 290 -17.90 -8.29 -9.00
C PRO A 290 -17.05 -7.04 -9.28
N LEU A 291 -17.68 -5.89 -9.50
CA LEU A 291 -17.02 -4.59 -9.47
C LEU A 291 -16.62 -4.26 -8.03
N THR A 292 -15.40 -3.77 -7.85
CA THR A 292 -14.84 -3.56 -6.51
C THR A 292 -14.00 -2.29 -6.43
N ILE A 293 -13.85 -1.79 -5.21
CA ILE A 293 -12.81 -0.87 -4.78
C ILE A 293 -11.97 -1.56 -3.71
N GLY A 294 -10.67 -1.36 -3.73
CA GLY A 294 -9.80 -1.97 -2.73
C GLY A 294 -8.44 -1.31 -2.64
N GLY A 295 -7.65 -1.75 -1.69
CA GLY A 295 -6.32 -1.18 -1.47
C GLY A 295 -5.49 -1.99 -0.49
N GLY A 296 -4.24 -1.55 -0.33
CA GLY A 296 -3.32 -1.99 0.69
C GLY A 296 -2.91 -0.83 1.59
N ILE A 297 -2.86 -1.06 2.89
CA ILE A 297 -2.38 -0.10 3.88
C ILE A 297 -1.20 -0.72 4.61
N GLY A 298 -0.02 -0.12 4.50
CA GLY A 298 1.21 -0.65 5.09
C GLY A 298 1.17 -0.68 6.62
N GLN A 299 1.07 -1.88 7.22
CA GLN A 299 0.96 -2.01 8.69
C GLN A 299 2.19 -1.44 9.40
N SER A 300 3.37 -1.82 8.95
CA SER A 300 4.63 -1.33 9.52
C SER A 300 4.84 0.16 9.26
N ARG A 301 4.48 0.68 8.07
CA ARG A 301 4.53 2.14 7.80
C ARG A 301 3.59 2.93 8.71
N ILE A 302 2.38 2.43 8.97
CA ILE A 302 1.43 3.02 9.91
C ILE A 302 1.99 3.01 11.34
N CYS A 303 2.59 1.91 11.79
CA CYS A 303 3.24 1.84 13.09
C CYS A 303 4.43 2.81 13.18
N MET A 304 5.28 2.85 12.15
CA MET A 304 6.41 3.79 12.07
C MET A 304 5.95 5.24 12.16
N PHE A 305 4.93 5.61 11.39
CA PHE A 305 4.37 6.95 11.36
C PHE A 305 3.81 7.36 12.74
N PHE A 306 2.93 6.56 13.32
CA PHE A 306 2.29 6.93 14.60
C PHE A 306 3.21 6.82 15.80
N LEU A 307 4.20 5.94 15.79
CA LEU A 307 5.19 5.83 16.87
C LEU A 307 6.42 6.74 16.67
N ARG A 308 6.43 7.57 15.59
CA ARG A 308 7.50 8.54 15.28
C ARG A 308 8.88 7.87 15.18
N LYS A 309 8.97 6.73 14.50
CA LYS A 309 10.19 5.95 14.36
C LYS A 309 11.02 6.38 13.12
N ALA A 310 12.33 6.36 13.24
CA ALA A 310 13.24 6.75 12.15
C ALA A 310 13.48 5.65 11.12
N HIS A 311 13.19 4.39 11.46
CA HIS A 311 13.42 3.25 10.56
C HIS A 311 12.31 2.22 10.71
N ILE A 312 11.85 1.67 9.59
CA ILE A 312 10.79 0.64 9.58
C ILE A 312 11.19 -0.60 10.40
N GLY A 313 12.48 -0.92 10.48
CA GLY A 313 13.02 -1.99 11.31
C GLY A 313 12.83 -1.79 12.81
N GLU A 314 12.47 -0.59 13.30
CA GLU A 314 12.10 -0.39 14.71
C GLU A 314 10.70 -0.91 15.02
N VAL A 315 9.88 -1.19 13.99
CA VAL A 315 8.50 -1.67 14.13
C VAL A 315 8.23 -2.97 13.36
N GLN A 316 9.24 -3.48 12.66
CA GLN A 316 9.15 -4.70 11.86
C GLN A 316 10.45 -5.50 11.98
N SER A 317 10.34 -6.73 12.48
CA SER A 317 11.47 -7.66 12.45
C SER A 317 11.71 -8.16 11.02
N SER A 318 12.93 -7.94 10.51
CA SER A 318 13.34 -8.30 9.16
C SER A 318 14.85 -8.54 9.11
N LEU A 319 15.41 -8.72 7.91
CA LEU A 319 16.85 -8.82 7.68
C LEU A 319 17.34 -7.52 7.05
N TRP A 320 18.39 -6.98 7.62
CA TRP A 320 19.01 -5.72 7.17
C TRP A 320 20.47 -5.94 6.80
N PRO A 321 21.02 -5.18 5.84
CA PRO A 321 22.46 -5.17 5.58
C PRO A 321 23.26 -4.84 6.86
N GLU A 322 24.45 -5.44 6.99
CA GLU A 322 25.27 -5.27 8.21
C GLU A 322 25.67 -3.82 8.48
N ASP A 323 25.95 -3.06 7.42
CA ASP A 323 26.27 -1.64 7.50
C ASP A 323 25.07 -0.78 7.95
N VAL A 324 23.83 -1.13 7.52
CA VAL A 324 22.58 -0.50 8.02
C VAL A 324 22.40 -0.79 9.50
N THR A 325 22.54 -2.05 9.91
CA THR A 325 22.39 -2.46 11.32
C THR A 325 23.41 -1.74 12.22
N LYS A 326 24.66 -1.65 11.78
CA LYS A 326 25.70 -0.95 12.51
C LYS A 326 25.42 0.55 12.61
N ALA A 327 25.09 1.20 11.49
CA ALA A 327 24.77 2.63 11.47
C ALA A 327 23.55 2.96 12.33
N ALA A 328 22.50 2.13 12.30
CA ALA A 328 21.33 2.27 13.14
C ALA A 328 21.70 2.23 14.64
N LEU A 329 22.44 1.22 15.05
CA LEU A 329 22.88 1.04 16.44
C LEU A 329 23.73 2.23 16.94
N GLU A 330 24.68 2.70 16.15
CA GLU A 330 25.56 3.83 16.48
C GLU A 330 24.78 5.16 16.63
N ASN A 331 23.59 5.26 16.07
CA ASN A 331 22.73 6.46 16.07
C ASN A 331 21.44 6.30 16.89
N GLY A 332 21.37 5.33 17.79
CA GLY A 332 20.23 5.16 18.71
C GLY A 332 18.95 4.64 18.07
N ILE A 333 19.00 4.14 16.81
CA ILE A 333 17.91 3.48 16.11
C ILE A 333 17.91 2.01 16.51
N GLN A 334 16.89 1.56 17.26
CA GLN A 334 16.80 0.20 17.79
C GLN A 334 15.99 -0.70 16.86
N LEU A 335 16.66 -1.44 15.99
CA LEU A 335 16.01 -2.43 15.10
C LEU A 335 15.54 -3.65 15.91
N LEU A 336 14.35 -4.23 15.52
CA LEU A 336 13.76 -5.43 16.14
C LEU A 336 14.45 -6.72 15.71
#